data_0dfb227d4c094814944660718d0f059a
#
_entry.id   0dfb227d4c094814944660718d0f059a
#
_cell.length_a   1.000
_cell.length_b   1.000
_cell.length_c   1.000
_cell.angle_alpha   90.00
_cell.angle_beta   90.00
_cell.angle_gamma   90.00
#
_symmetry.space_group_name_H-M   'P 1'
#
loop_
_entity.id
_entity.type
_entity.pdbx_description
1 polymer ?
#
loop_
_entity_poly.entity_id
_entity_poly.type
_entity_poly.pdbx_seq_one_letter_code
_entity_poly.pdbx_strand_id
1 'polypeptide(L)' 'MHQQSTPTLPSTGFLRLNQVLQFVPIGKTAWYNGVKEGRFPKPIQLSARTAVYRAQDIADLIDRIGQGQGAV' A
#
# COMPACT_ATOMS: atom_id res chain seq x y z
N MET A 1 -6.25 23.26 -14.56
CA MET A 1 -6.23 22.69 -14.35
C MET A 1 -6.07 21.82 -14.14
N HIS A 2 -5.92 21.47 -14.10
CA HIS A 2 -5.87 20.50 -13.99
C HIS A 2 -5.79 19.76 -13.29
N GLN A 3 -6.03 19.09 -13.04
CA GLN A 3 -6.01 18.40 -12.36
C GLN A 3 -5.65 17.29 -12.40
N GLN A 4 -5.10 16.82 -11.78
CA GLN A 4 -4.69 15.64 -11.96
C GLN A 4 -5.60 14.64 -11.54
N SER A 5 -5.80 13.60 -12.20
CA SER A 5 -6.69 12.59 -11.82
C SER A 5 -6.01 11.43 -11.17
N THR A 6 -4.74 11.34 -11.22
CA THR A 6 -3.99 10.23 -10.65
C THR A 6 -3.52 10.58 -9.25
N PRO A 7 -3.79 9.75 -8.26
CA PRO A 7 -3.32 10.05 -6.91
C PRO A 7 -1.80 10.01 -6.84
N THR A 8 -1.26 10.81 -5.97
CA THR A 8 0.18 10.86 -5.77
C THR A 8 0.50 10.25 -4.42
N LEU A 9 1.41 9.29 -4.41
CA LEU A 9 1.82 8.66 -3.17
C LEU A 9 2.64 9.65 -2.34
N PRO A 10 2.23 9.93 -1.11
CA PRO A 10 3.01 10.82 -0.28
C PRO A 10 4.33 10.18 0.13
N SER A 11 5.33 10.99 0.37
CA SER A 11 6.63 10.47 0.80
C SER A 11 6.69 10.21 2.28
N THR A 12 5.79 10.77 3.06
CA THR A 12 5.75 10.57 4.50
C THR A 12 4.29 10.42 4.93
N GLY A 13 4.10 9.99 6.14
CA GLY A 13 2.77 9.88 6.70
C GLY A 13 2.22 8.47 6.57
N PHE A 14 0.90 8.37 6.66
CA PHE A 14 0.22 7.08 6.71
C PHE A 14 -0.90 7.03 5.70
N LEU A 15 -1.19 5.81 5.25
CA LEU A 15 -2.25 5.56 4.28
C LEU A 15 -3.22 4.53 4.85
N ARG A 16 -4.50 4.72 4.56
CA ARG A 16 -5.50 3.71 4.85
C ARG A 16 -5.48 2.67 3.74
N LEU A 17 -6.04 1.49 4.02
CA LEU A 17 -5.99 0.41 3.03
C LEU A 17 -6.62 0.81 1.70
N ASN A 18 -7.74 1.49 1.72
CA ASN A 18 -8.37 1.89 0.46
C ASN A 18 -7.47 2.81 -0.36
N GLN A 19 -6.63 3.60 0.32
CA GLN A 19 -5.67 4.44 -0.38
C GLN A 19 -4.51 3.60 -0.92
N VAL A 20 -4.06 2.62 -0.14
CA VAL A 20 -3.00 1.73 -0.59
C VAL A 20 -3.42 0.99 -1.84
N LEU A 21 -4.67 0.53 -1.89
CA LEU A 21 -5.14 -0.24 -3.03
C LEU A 21 -5.34 0.59 -4.28
N GLN A 22 -5.26 1.91 -4.18
CA GLN A 22 -5.23 2.75 -5.37
C GLN A 22 -3.89 2.68 -6.06
N PHE A 23 -2.84 2.36 -5.32
CA PHE A 23 -1.49 2.26 -5.87
C PHE A 23 -1.11 0.81 -6.18
N VAL A 24 -1.70 -0.13 -5.47
CA VAL A 24 -1.46 -1.55 -5.67
C VAL A 24 -2.82 -2.19 -5.99
N PRO A 25 -3.18 -2.25 -7.26
CA PRO A 25 -4.55 -2.60 -7.66
C PRO A 25 -4.87 -4.08 -7.59
N ILE A 26 -4.98 -4.58 -6.39
CA ILE A 26 -5.39 -5.96 -6.14
C ILE A 26 -6.57 -5.94 -5.18
N GLY A 27 -7.24 -7.05 -5.04
CA GLY A 27 -8.36 -7.15 -4.13
C GLY A 27 -7.91 -7.20 -2.67
N LYS A 28 -8.82 -6.91 -1.77
CA LYS A 28 -8.53 -6.93 -0.35
C LYS A 28 -8.08 -8.30 0.12
N THR A 29 -8.70 -9.36 -0.39
CA THR A 29 -8.33 -10.71 0.01
C THR A 29 -6.89 -11.01 -0.36
N ALA A 30 -6.50 -10.64 -1.57
CA ALA A 30 -5.13 -10.84 -2.01
C ALA A 30 -4.17 -10.00 -1.17
N TRP A 31 -4.58 -8.79 -0.81
CA TRP A 31 -3.75 -7.94 0.03
C TRP A 31 -3.50 -8.58 1.39
N TYR A 32 -4.58 -9.02 2.06
CA TYR A 32 -4.42 -9.61 3.39
C TYR A 32 -3.63 -10.91 3.35
N ASN A 33 -3.78 -11.69 2.30
CA ASN A 33 -2.98 -12.89 2.14
C ASN A 33 -1.50 -12.55 2.00
N GLY A 34 -1.18 -11.50 1.26
CA GLY A 34 0.20 -11.06 1.13
C GLY A 34 0.80 -10.56 2.43
N VAL A 35 -0.02 -9.89 3.25
CA VAL A 35 0.43 -9.45 4.56
C VAL A 35 0.73 -10.66 5.44
N LYS A 36 -0.17 -11.65 5.43
CA LYS A 36 0.05 -12.86 6.20
C LYS A 36 1.29 -13.61 5.77
N GLU A 37 1.56 -13.63 4.50
CA GLU A 37 2.71 -14.34 3.94
C GLU A 37 4.00 -13.56 4.07
N GLY A 38 3.94 -12.34 4.55
CA GLY A 38 5.13 -11.52 4.72
C GLY A 38 5.58 -10.79 3.47
N ARG A 39 4.80 -10.84 2.40
CA ARG A 39 5.15 -10.15 1.16
C ARG A 39 4.82 -8.67 1.21
N PHE A 40 3.82 -8.30 2.00
CA PHE A 40 3.38 -6.92 2.13
C PHE A 40 3.58 -6.44 3.55
N PRO A 41 3.74 -5.13 3.76
CA PRO A 41 3.97 -4.61 5.10
C PRO A 41 2.74 -4.79 5.98
N LYS A 42 2.97 -4.96 7.27
CA LYS A 42 1.90 -5.12 8.22
C LYS A 42 1.33 -3.76 8.58
N PRO A 43 0.04 -3.70 8.88
CA PRO A 43 -0.57 -2.43 9.28
C PRO A 43 -0.10 -2.00 10.66
N ILE A 44 -0.15 -0.69 10.88
CA ILE A 44 0.13 -0.09 12.18
C ILE A 44 -1.22 0.27 12.78
N GLN A 45 -1.47 -0.21 13.99
CA GLN A 45 -2.74 0.03 14.63
C GLN A 45 -2.68 1.36 15.39
N LEU A 46 -3.39 2.36 14.93
CA LEU A 46 -3.43 3.65 15.60
C LEU A 46 -4.47 3.66 16.71
N SER A 47 -5.56 2.93 16.55
CA SER A 47 -6.60 2.81 17.54
C SER A 47 -7.31 1.50 17.31
N ALA A 48 -8.32 1.21 18.12
CA ALA A 48 -9.04 -0.05 18.02
C ALA A 48 -9.62 -0.30 16.63
N ARG A 49 -9.92 0.76 15.89
CA ARG A 49 -10.55 0.62 14.59
C ARG A 49 -9.79 1.25 13.44
N THR A 50 -8.62 1.76 13.71
CA THR A 50 -7.86 2.48 12.70
C THR A 50 -6.52 1.81 12.47
N ALA A 51 -6.41 1.14 11.34
CA ALA A 51 -5.15 0.55 10.92
C ALA A 51 -4.66 1.29 9.70
N VAL A 52 -3.39 1.60 9.66
CA VAL A 52 -2.80 2.36 8.58
C VAL A 52 -1.48 1.72 8.17
N TYR A 53 -0.97 2.13 7.03
CA TYR A 53 0.31 1.66 6.52
C TYR A 53 1.22 2.86 6.32
N ARG A 54 2.48 2.71 6.62
CA ARG A 54 3.42 3.80 6.43
C ARG A 54 3.60 4.05 4.94
N ALA A 55 3.57 5.33 4.56
CA ALA A 55 3.75 5.69 3.15
C ALA A 55 5.09 5.17 2.62
N GLN A 56 6.14 5.22 3.43
CA GLN A 56 7.45 4.74 3.02
C GLN A 56 7.43 3.23 2.73
N ASP A 57 6.74 2.46 3.56
CA ASP A 57 6.65 1.02 3.36
C ASP A 57 5.92 0.71 2.05
N ILE A 58 4.88 1.47 1.74
CA ILE A 58 4.13 1.27 0.51
C ILE A 58 4.97 1.69 -0.70
N ALA A 59 5.74 2.77 -0.58
CA ALA A 59 6.62 3.19 -1.66
C ALA A 59 7.66 2.12 -1.94
N ASP A 60 8.23 1.54 -0.90
CA ASP A 60 9.21 0.46 -1.06
C ASP A 60 8.59 -0.76 -1.71
N LEU A 61 7.36 -1.09 -1.32
CA LEU A 61 6.65 -2.22 -1.90
C LEU A 61 6.42 -2.00 -3.40
N ILE A 62 5.95 -0.82 -3.76
CA ILE A 62 5.69 -0.50 -5.16
C ILE A 62 6.97 -0.61 -5.97
N ASP A 63 8.06 -0.14 -5.40
CA ASP A 63 9.35 -0.18 -6.07
C ASP A 63 9.77 -1.63 -6.32
N ARG A 64 9.60 -2.51 -5.34
CA ARG A 64 9.94 -3.91 -5.51
C ARG A 64 9.07 -4.59 -6.56
N ILE A 65 7.79 -4.29 -6.54
CA ILE A 65 6.86 -4.85 -7.53
C ILE A 65 7.25 -4.35 -8.91
N GLY A 66 7.57 -3.07 -9.02
CA GLY A 66 7.94 -2.48 -10.30
C GLY A 66 9.23 -3.05 -10.86
N GLN A 67 10.06 -3.63 -10.02
CA GLN A 67 11.27 -4.27 -10.47
C GLN A 67 11.06 -5.74 -10.80
N GLY A 68 9.82 -6.21 -10.77
CA GLY A 68 9.52 -7.57 -11.16
C GLY A 68 9.71 -8.61 -10.08
N GLN A 69 9.97 -8.18 -8.88
CA GLN A 69 10.22 -9.10 -7.84
C GLN A 69 9.07 -9.93 -7.52
N GLY A 70 8.06 -9.89 -7.62
CA GLY A 70 7.02 -10.78 -7.35
C GLY A 70 6.20 -11.01 -8.53
N ALA A 71 6.69 -10.70 -9.62
CA ALA A 71 5.94 -10.79 -10.74
C ALA A 71 5.88 -12.12 -11.25
N VAL A 72 5.62 -12.64 -11.38
CA VAL A 72 5.73 -13.80 -11.89
C VAL A 72 5.45 -14.20 -12.53
#